data_bf695fddc021956635e9cec183afa2a3
#
_entry.id   bf695fddc021956635e9cec183afa2a3
#
_cell.length_a   1.000
_cell.length_b   1.000
_cell.length_c   1.000
_cell.angle_alpha   90.00
_cell.angle_beta   90.00
_cell.angle_gamma   90.00
#
_symmetry.space_group_name_H-M   'P 1'
#
loop_
_entity.id
_entity.type
_entity.pdbx_description
1 polymer ?
#
loop_
_entity_poly.entity_id
_entity_poly.type
_entity_poly.pdbx_seq_one_letter_code
_entity_poly.pdbx_strand_id
1 'polypeptide(L)'
;VRTLCKQCRQKDDATSREALAAIVKPWKINGGYRPYKPVGCIDCRMTGFMGRMGLYELLTVSDAFKGQVTLAPDLGALKRQAVQDGMRPLRLAGALRVAEGLTTVEEVLSATPPLD
;
A
#
# COMPACT_ATOMS: atom_id res chain seq x y z
N VAL A 1 -6.25 -3.50 5.65
CA VAL A 1 -5.14 -4.07 6.43
C VAL A 1 -5.34 -3.82 7.92
N ARG A 2 -4.81 -4.70 8.73
CA ARG A 2 -4.80 -4.49 10.17
C ARG A 2 -3.74 -3.45 10.53
N THR A 3 -4.05 -2.62 11.53
CA THR A 3 -3.15 -1.58 12.03
C THR A 3 -2.33 -2.12 13.19
N LEU A 4 -1.03 -1.82 13.21
CA LEU A 4 -0.17 -2.20 14.33
C LEU A 4 -0.65 -1.57 15.64
N CYS A 5 -0.58 -2.36 16.72
CA CYS A 5 -0.90 -1.88 18.06
C CYS A 5 0.12 -0.82 18.48
N LYS A 6 -0.35 0.39 18.78
CA LYS A 6 0.52 1.51 19.16
C LYS A 6 1.19 1.30 20.53
N GLN A 7 0.61 0.45 21.37
CA GLN A 7 1.13 0.22 22.74
C GLN A 7 2.35 -0.69 22.73
N CYS A 8 2.41 -1.68 21.82
CA CYS A 8 3.47 -2.67 21.89
C CYS A 8 4.36 -2.73 20.64
N ARG A 9 4.01 -2.03 19.55
CA ARG A 9 4.84 -2.07 18.34
C ARG A 9 6.27 -1.62 18.66
N GLN A 10 7.24 -2.25 17.99
CA GLN A 10 8.64 -1.91 18.12
C GLN A 10 9.23 -1.59 16.76
N LYS A 11 10.31 -0.81 16.75
CA LYS A 11 11.02 -0.51 15.51
C LYS A 11 11.44 -1.79 14.81
N ASP A 12 11.22 -1.86 13.51
CA ASP A 12 11.60 -3.00 12.70
C ASP A 12 12.91 -2.69 11.98
N ASP A 13 14.00 -3.31 12.43
CA ASP A 13 15.32 -3.17 11.83
C ASP A 13 15.55 -4.22 10.73
N ALA A 14 14.66 -5.19 10.57
CA ALA A 14 14.80 -6.27 9.60
C ALA A 14 14.26 -5.92 8.22
N THR A 15 13.21 -5.09 8.15
CA THR A 15 12.62 -4.67 6.88
C THR A 15 13.35 -3.43 6.35
N SER A 16 14.16 -3.61 5.31
CA SER A 16 14.89 -2.50 4.71
C SER A 16 14.01 -1.72 3.74
N ARG A 17 14.40 -0.45 3.49
CA ARG A 17 13.74 0.37 2.47
C ARG A 17 13.80 -0.32 1.09
N GLU A 18 14.92 -0.94 0.77
CA GLU A 18 15.13 -1.65 -0.49
C GLU A 18 14.18 -2.84 -0.64
N ALA A 19 13.98 -3.61 0.44
CA ALA A 19 13.05 -4.74 0.42
C ALA A 19 11.61 -4.25 0.22
N LEU A 20 11.23 -3.16 0.87
CA LEU A 20 9.91 -2.58 0.69
C LEU A 20 9.73 -2.02 -0.72
N ALA A 21 10.75 -1.32 -1.24
CA ALA A 21 10.72 -0.79 -2.60
C ALA A 21 10.58 -1.89 -3.66
N ALA A 22 11.17 -3.07 -3.41
CA ALA A 22 11.12 -4.18 -4.34
C ALA A 22 9.69 -4.68 -4.61
N ILE A 23 8.81 -4.62 -3.62
CA ILE A 23 7.42 -5.11 -3.79
C ILE A 23 6.54 -4.14 -4.58
N VAL A 24 7.00 -2.93 -4.83
CA VAL A 24 6.23 -1.90 -5.53
C VAL A 24 6.89 -1.39 -6.80
N LYS A 25 7.97 -2.03 -7.26
CA LYS A 25 8.62 -1.62 -8.53
C LYS A 25 7.59 -1.58 -9.68
N PRO A 26 7.68 -0.62 -10.59
CA PRO A 26 8.71 0.44 -10.72
C PRO A 26 8.46 1.69 -9.88
N TRP A 27 7.46 1.68 -9.03
CA TRP A 27 7.13 2.81 -8.17
C TRP A 27 8.19 3.02 -7.10
N LYS A 28 8.34 4.27 -6.65
CA LYS A 28 9.31 4.64 -5.62
C LYS A 28 8.60 5.04 -4.35
N ILE A 29 9.21 4.71 -3.21
CA ILE A 29 8.74 5.15 -1.91
C ILE A 29 9.56 6.37 -1.52
N ASN A 30 8.88 7.52 -1.46
CA ASN A 30 9.50 8.80 -1.10
C ASN A 30 9.12 9.15 0.34
N GLY A 31 9.98 9.95 1.00
CA GLY A 31 9.73 10.44 2.35
C GLY A 31 10.42 9.62 3.42
N GLY A 32 9.93 9.75 4.66
CA GLY A 32 10.52 9.07 5.81
C GLY A 32 10.33 7.56 5.75
N TYR A 33 11.20 6.85 6.45
CA TYR A 33 11.13 5.40 6.54
C TYR A 33 11.28 4.99 8.01
N ARG A 34 10.16 4.64 8.64
CA ARG A 34 10.09 4.27 10.05
C ARG A 34 9.19 3.04 10.23
N PRO A 35 9.63 1.86 9.73
CA PRO A 35 8.81 0.65 9.87
C PRO A 35 8.79 0.18 11.32
N TYR A 36 7.66 -0.44 11.69
CA TYR A 36 7.45 -1.05 13.00
C TYR A 36 7.02 -2.50 12.81
N LYS A 37 7.18 -3.30 13.84
CA LYS A 37 6.79 -4.71 13.85
C LYS A 37 5.82 -5.01 14.97
N PRO A 38 4.93 -6.01 14.81
CA PRO A 38 4.02 -6.43 15.85
C PRO A 38 4.78 -7.18 16.95
N VAL A 39 4.35 -7.02 18.18
CA VAL A 39 4.93 -7.73 19.34
C VAL A 39 3.87 -8.52 20.04
N GLY A 40 2.83 -7.87 20.53
CA GLY A 40 1.78 -8.46 21.34
C GLY A 40 1.78 -7.93 22.76
N CYS A 41 0.62 -7.51 23.23
CA CYS A 41 0.42 -7.04 24.61
C CYS A 41 -1.03 -7.29 25.03
N ILE A 42 -1.35 -6.99 26.28
CA ILE A 42 -2.70 -7.17 26.81
C ILE A 42 -3.72 -6.35 26.01
N ASP A 43 -3.37 -5.11 25.64
CA ASP A 43 -4.30 -4.20 24.94
C ASP A 43 -4.73 -4.73 23.58
N CYS A 44 -3.83 -5.40 22.85
CA CYS A 44 -4.14 -5.97 21.55
C CYS A 44 -4.43 -7.48 21.62
N ARG A 45 -4.62 -8.03 22.81
CA ARG A 45 -4.86 -9.47 23.05
C ARG A 45 -3.74 -10.33 22.47
N MET A 46 -2.49 -9.87 22.61
CA MET A 46 -1.29 -10.57 22.18
C MET A 46 -1.15 -10.75 20.66
N THR A 47 -1.98 -10.05 19.87
CA THR A 47 -1.93 -10.15 18.41
C THR A 47 -0.88 -9.25 17.77
N GLY A 48 -0.53 -8.14 18.41
CA GLY A 48 0.33 -7.11 17.83
C GLY A 48 -0.42 -6.12 16.95
N PHE A 49 -1.71 -6.32 16.74
CA PHE A 49 -2.55 -5.47 15.89
C PHE A 49 -3.79 -4.98 16.63
N MET A 50 -4.21 -3.77 16.33
CA MET A 50 -5.42 -3.19 16.89
C MET A 50 -6.05 -2.25 15.86
N GLY A 51 -7.27 -2.58 15.43
CA GLY A 51 -8.00 -1.82 14.43
C GLY A 51 -7.57 -2.15 13.01
N ARG A 52 -8.22 -1.49 12.07
CA ARG A 52 -8.02 -1.68 10.64
C ARG A 52 -7.97 -0.34 9.94
N MET A 53 -7.27 -0.28 8.82
CA MET A 53 -7.27 0.89 7.96
C MET A 53 -7.51 0.46 6.52
N GLY A 54 -8.19 1.34 5.76
CA GLY A 54 -8.41 1.11 4.34
C GLY A 54 -7.19 1.50 3.52
N LEU A 55 -7.00 0.78 2.42
CA LEU A 55 -6.08 1.18 1.35
C LEU A 55 -6.93 1.51 0.14
N TYR A 56 -6.57 2.57 -0.59
CA TYR A 56 -7.41 3.08 -1.66
C TYR A 56 -6.63 3.30 -2.94
N GLU A 57 -7.26 2.95 -4.05
CA GLU A 57 -6.90 3.42 -5.38
C GLU A 57 -7.95 4.44 -5.80
N LEU A 58 -7.51 5.64 -6.19
CA LEU A 58 -8.41 6.68 -6.67
C LEU A 58 -8.22 6.85 -8.17
N LEU A 59 -9.30 6.74 -8.91
CA LEU A 59 -9.32 7.02 -10.33
C LEU A 59 -10.01 8.36 -10.57
N THR A 60 -9.24 9.32 -11.09
CA THR A 60 -9.80 10.57 -11.58
C THR A 60 -10.16 10.38 -13.05
N VAL A 61 -11.44 10.54 -13.37
CA VAL A 61 -11.93 10.35 -14.74
C VAL A 61 -11.71 11.65 -15.53
N SER A 62 -10.58 11.72 -16.25
CA SER A 62 -10.26 12.84 -17.14
C SER A 62 -11.02 12.71 -18.46
N ASP A 63 -11.05 13.79 -19.26
CA ASP A 63 -11.61 13.74 -20.60
C ASP A 63 -10.85 12.75 -21.49
N ALA A 64 -9.53 12.68 -21.34
CA ALA A 64 -8.70 11.71 -22.06
C ALA A 64 -9.07 10.28 -21.68
N PHE A 65 -9.33 10.01 -20.41
CA PHE A 65 -9.78 8.70 -19.96
C PHE A 65 -11.16 8.36 -20.53
N LYS A 66 -12.12 9.30 -20.47
CA LYS A 66 -13.47 9.13 -21.03
C LYS A 66 -13.41 8.78 -22.52
N GLY A 67 -12.50 9.39 -23.26
CA GLY A 67 -12.34 9.14 -24.70
C GLY A 67 -11.88 7.72 -25.02
N GLN A 68 -11.29 7.02 -24.06
CA GLN A 68 -10.85 5.63 -24.22
C GLN A 68 -11.89 4.61 -23.78
N VAL A 69 -12.97 5.03 -23.13
CA VAL A 69 -14.06 4.14 -22.72
C VAL A 69 -14.98 3.95 -23.93
N THR A 70 -14.85 2.81 -24.57
CA THR A 70 -15.58 2.45 -25.79
C THR A 70 -16.28 1.09 -25.61
N LEU A 71 -16.96 0.62 -26.66
CA LEU A 71 -17.62 -0.70 -26.64
C LEU A 71 -16.61 -1.84 -26.52
N ALA A 72 -15.36 -1.64 -26.97
CA ALA A 72 -14.30 -2.63 -26.87
C ALA A 72 -13.02 -1.93 -26.33
N PRO A 73 -12.99 -1.58 -25.05
CA PRO A 73 -11.88 -0.82 -24.49
C PRO A 73 -10.61 -1.66 -24.36
N ASP A 74 -9.46 -1.02 -24.59
CA ASP A 74 -8.15 -1.59 -24.29
C ASP A 74 -7.81 -1.33 -22.81
N LEU A 75 -7.86 -2.37 -21.98
CA LEU A 75 -7.59 -2.25 -20.56
C LEU A 75 -6.19 -1.75 -20.27
N GLY A 76 -5.18 -2.13 -21.09
CA GLY A 76 -3.83 -1.64 -20.93
C GLY A 76 -3.73 -0.13 -21.14
N ALA A 77 -4.41 0.39 -22.17
CA ALA A 77 -4.45 1.83 -22.45
C ALA A 77 -5.20 2.59 -21.34
N LEU A 78 -6.30 2.04 -20.83
CA LEU A 78 -7.06 2.63 -19.73
C LEU A 78 -6.21 2.72 -18.47
N LYS A 79 -5.47 1.67 -18.12
CA LYS A 79 -4.57 1.67 -16.96
C LYS A 79 -3.48 2.73 -17.12
N ARG A 80 -2.85 2.83 -18.29
CA ARG A 80 -1.83 3.84 -18.55
C ARG A 80 -2.37 5.25 -18.38
N GLN A 81 -3.55 5.52 -18.92
CA GLN A 81 -4.19 6.82 -18.78
C GLN A 81 -4.53 7.12 -17.33
N ALA A 82 -5.06 6.15 -16.59
CA ALA A 82 -5.37 6.31 -15.17
C ALA A 82 -4.13 6.69 -14.36
N VAL A 83 -2.98 6.05 -14.63
CA VAL A 83 -1.71 6.36 -13.97
C VAL A 83 -1.24 7.77 -14.32
N GLN A 84 -1.36 8.19 -15.58
CA GLN A 84 -1.04 9.56 -15.99
C GLN A 84 -1.91 10.59 -15.27
N ASP A 85 -3.17 10.25 -14.98
CA ASP A 85 -4.12 11.10 -14.25
C ASP A 85 -3.90 11.06 -12.74
N GLY A 86 -2.90 10.35 -12.25
CA GLY A 86 -2.50 10.34 -10.84
C GLY A 86 -2.88 9.11 -10.04
N MET A 87 -3.54 8.11 -10.65
CA MET A 87 -3.86 6.87 -9.94
C MET A 87 -2.57 6.12 -9.56
N ARG A 88 -2.55 5.58 -8.35
CA ARG A 88 -1.42 4.79 -7.84
C ARG A 88 -1.91 3.42 -7.41
N PRO A 89 -1.08 2.36 -7.57
CA PRO A 89 -1.50 1.01 -7.19
C PRO A 89 -1.80 0.88 -5.71
N LEU A 90 -2.74 0.01 -5.38
CA LEU A 90 -3.13 -0.27 -4.00
C LEU A 90 -1.93 -0.73 -3.16
N ARG A 91 -1.07 -1.56 -3.74
CA ARG A 91 0.14 -2.05 -3.05
C ARG A 91 1.11 -0.92 -2.71
N LEU A 92 1.22 0.11 -3.56
CA LEU A 92 2.03 1.28 -3.24
C LEU A 92 1.44 2.05 -2.06
N ALA A 93 0.11 2.23 -2.02
CA ALA A 93 -0.55 2.85 -0.88
C ALA A 93 -0.25 2.09 0.41
N GLY A 94 -0.29 0.75 0.36
CA GLY A 94 0.05 -0.10 1.49
C GLY A 94 1.50 0.05 1.92
N ALA A 95 2.43 0.07 0.98
CA ALA A 95 3.86 0.24 1.26
C ALA A 95 4.16 1.57 1.95
N LEU A 96 3.47 2.65 1.58
CA LEU A 96 3.60 3.93 2.25
C LEU A 96 3.15 3.85 3.72
N ARG A 97 2.11 3.07 4.02
CA ARG A 97 1.66 2.85 5.40
C ARG A 97 2.65 2.03 6.21
N VAL A 98 3.32 1.06 5.58
CA VAL A 98 4.43 0.31 6.22
C VAL A 98 5.58 1.27 6.57
N ALA A 99 5.95 2.13 5.64
CA ALA A 99 7.02 3.11 5.86
C ALA A 99 6.69 4.10 7.00
N GLU A 100 5.42 4.36 7.25
CA GLU A 100 4.96 5.19 8.37
C GLU A 100 4.87 4.43 9.70
N GLY A 101 5.06 3.11 9.69
CA GLY A 101 4.96 2.27 10.88
C GLY A 101 3.54 1.92 11.30
N LEU A 102 2.58 2.00 10.38
CA LEU A 102 1.15 1.77 10.69
C LEU A 102 0.71 0.33 10.46
N THR A 103 1.39 -0.41 9.60
CA THR A 103 1.07 -1.80 9.27
C THR A 103 2.34 -2.55 8.88
N THR A 104 2.19 -3.81 8.44
CA THR A 104 3.33 -4.65 8.05
C THR A 104 3.29 -4.99 6.55
N VAL A 105 4.45 -5.43 6.02
CA VAL A 105 4.55 -5.91 4.64
C VAL A 105 3.61 -7.10 4.42
N GLU A 106 3.55 -8.03 5.37
CA GLU A 106 2.70 -9.22 5.28
C GLU A 106 1.22 -8.86 5.14
N GLU A 107 0.76 -7.83 5.90
CA GLU A 107 -0.61 -7.36 5.79
C GLU A 107 -0.90 -6.77 4.41
N VAL A 108 0.03 -5.99 3.88
CA VAL A 108 -0.11 -5.39 2.55
C VAL A 108 -0.14 -6.45 1.47
N LEU A 109 0.78 -7.43 1.52
CA LEU A 109 0.85 -8.49 0.51
C LEU A 109 -0.39 -9.37 0.50
N SER A 110 -0.99 -9.65 1.66
CA SER A 110 -2.21 -10.46 1.71
C SER A 110 -3.47 -9.70 1.30
N ALA A 111 -3.47 -8.38 1.39
CA ALA A 111 -4.66 -7.55 1.09
C ALA A 111 -4.65 -6.94 -0.31
N THR A 112 -3.53 -6.97 -1.02
CA THR A 112 -3.39 -6.29 -2.32
C THR A 112 -2.99 -7.26 -3.42
N PRO A 113 -3.47 -7.03 -4.67
CA PRO A 113 -3.01 -7.86 -5.79
C PRO A 113 -1.57 -7.52 -6.17
N PRO A 114 -0.86 -8.48 -6.80
CA PRO A 114 0.47 -8.20 -7.35
C PRO A 114 0.43 -7.05 -8.37
N LEU A 115 1.54 -6.34 -8.48
CA LEU A 115 1.71 -5.34 -9.55
C LEU A 115 2.00 -6.05 -10.86
N ASP A 116 1.29 -5.66 -11.89
CA ASP A 116 1.52 -6.16 -13.25
C ASP A 116 2.56 -5.32 -13.98
#